data_5eb0aef7094c53cc916dc27227b968fb
#
_entry.id   5eb0aef7094c53cc916dc27227b968fb
#
_cell.length_a   1.000
_cell.length_b   1.000
_cell.length_c   1.000
_cell.angle_alpha   90.00
_cell.angle_beta   90.00
_cell.angle_gamma   90.00
#
_symmetry.space_group_name_H-M   'P 1'
#
loop_
_entity.id
_entity.type
_entity.pdbx_description
1 polymer ?
#
loop_
_entity_poly.entity_id
_entity_poly.type
_entity_poly.pdbx_seq_one_letter_code
_entity_poly.pdbx_strand_id
1 'polypeptide(L)'
;MPLLLTTIWELCLFRRGPDALPGALAFTALVLFINLILSTIIGLSLGERSLTGALSGAVVATAVLASGLWFVLMLRGLTARFPQSFSALLCTDAVLSCAQWPVLLAWPENGTAPLLMLAEVGLMVWWLALFAFILSRALGVGRTHGTFLALGLFLLAAMATQSVLGGAP
;
A
#
# COMPACT_ATOMS: atom_id res chain seq x y z
N MET A 1 19.88 4.57 11.53
CA MET A 1 18.84 3.56 11.27
C MET A 1 17.67 3.57 12.28
N PRO A 2 17.81 3.72 13.59
CA PRO A 2 16.66 3.81 14.50
C PRO A 2 15.69 4.95 14.16
N LEU A 3 16.18 6.08 13.68
CA LEU A 3 15.37 7.24 13.31
C LEU A 3 14.37 6.97 12.15
N LEU A 4 14.73 6.16 11.14
CA LEU A 4 13.83 5.84 10.02
C LEU A 4 12.68 4.93 10.47
N LEU A 5 12.99 3.88 11.23
CA LEU A 5 11.96 2.97 11.77
C LEU A 5 10.98 3.70 12.67
N THR A 6 11.49 4.60 13.54
CA THR A 6 10.63 5.44 14.38
C THR A 6 9.75 6.36 13.54
N THR A 7 10.30 6.96 12.47
CA THR A 7 9.53 7.82 11.57
C THR A 7 8.43 7.05 10.84
N ILE A 8 8.72 5.83 10.34
CA ILE A 8 7.73 4.96 9.68
C ILE A 8 6.63 4.59 10.68
N TRP A 9 7.01 4.22 11.92
CA TRP A 9 6.04 3.89 12.96
C TRP A 9 5.14 5.08 13.32
N GLU A 10 5.72 6.28 13.48
CA GLU A 10 4.97 7.50 13.74
C GLU A 10 4.06 7.90 12.56
N LEU A 11 4.47 7.58 11.31
CA LEU A 11 3.64 7.73 10.13
C LEU A 11 2.42 6.79 10.19
N CYS A 12 2.62 5.52 10.54
CA CYS A 12 1.54 4.55 10.74
C CYS A 12 0.57 4.96 11.86
N LEU A 13 1.01 5.74 12.83
CA LEU A 13 0.19 6.30 13.92
C LEU A 13 -0.37 7.69 13.61
N PHE A 14 -0.31 8.18 12.35
CA PHE A 14 -0.79 9.50 11.93
C PHE A 14 -0.09 10.69 12.63
N ARG A 15 1.07 10.46 13.24
CA ARG A 15 1.82 11.48 14.00
C ARG A 15 2.75 12.32 13.12
N ARG A 16 3.24 11.72 12.03
CA ARG A 16 4.08 12.41 11.03
C ARG A 16 3.49 12.31 9.63
N GLY A 17 3.81 13.29 8.78
CA GLY A 17 3.44 13.29 7.37
C GLY A 17 4.50 12.63 6.49
N PRO A 18 4.20 12.45 5.19
CA PRO A 18 5.14 11.89 4.21
C PRO A 18 6.41 12.74 4.05
N ASP A 19 6.36 14.03 4.37
CA ASP A 19 7.46 14.99 4.35
C ASP A 19 8.61 14.65 5.32
N ALA A 20 8.36 13.79 6.31
CA ALA A 20 9.40 13.32 7.24
C ALA A 20 10.32 12.24 6.64
N LEU A 21 9.97 11.67 5.48
CA LEU A 21 10.76 10.64 4.80
C LEU A 21 11.74 11.26 3.79
N PRO A 22 12.88 10.57 3.51
CA PRO A 22 13.82 11.02 2.50
C PRO A 22 13.16 11.12 1.11
N GLY A 23 13.37 12.25 0.41
CA GLY A 23 12.93 12.45 -0.97
C GLY A 23 13.89 11.87 -2.03
N ALA A 24 14.88 11.09 -1.62
CA ALA A 24 15.89 10.52 -2.53
C ALA A 24 15.29 9.37 -3.34
N LEU A 25 15.45 9.41 -4.66
CA LEU A 25 15.00 8.34 -5.56
C LEU A 25 15.58 6.96 -5.20
N ALA A 26 16.84 6.92 -4.72
CA ALA A 26 17.46 5.69 -4.25
C ALA A 26 16.71 5.07 -3.07
N PHE A 27 16.21 5.89 -2.13
CA PHE A 27 15.39 5.41 -1.03
C PHE A 27 14.05 4.86 -1.54
N THR A 28 13.39 5.58 -2.44
CA THR A 28 12.13 5.13 -3.07
C THR A 28 12.31 3.80 -3.79
N ALA A 29 13.40 3.64 -4.56
CA ALA A 29 13.71 2.40 -5.27
C ALA A 29 13.97 1.23 -4.30
N LEU A 30 14.68 1.47 -3.21
CA LEU A 30 14.94 0.46 -2.18
C LEU A 30 13.63 -0.01 -1.52
N VAL A 31 12.79 0.93 -1.12
CA VAL A 31 11.50 0.61 -0.47
C VAL A 31 10.57 -0.10 -1.45
N LEU A 32 10.54 0.32 -2.72
CA LEU A 32 9.79 -0.35 -3.78
C LEU A 32 10.24 -1.81 -3.95
N PHE A 33 11.53 -2.04 -4.00
CA PHE A 33 12.08 -3.40 -4.13
C PHE A 33 11.69 -4.28 -2.95
N ILE A 34 11.83 -3.77 -1.72
CA ILE A 34 11.42 -4.49 -0.50
C ILE A 34 9.92 -4.78 -0.51
N ASN A 35 9.09 -3.80 -0.89
CA ASN A 35 7.64 -3.96 -0.94
C ASN A 35 7.23 -5.03 -1.98
N LEU A 36 7.82 -5.04 -3.17
CA LEU A 36 7.55 -6.04 -4.20
C LEU A 36 7.92 -7.46 -3.75
N ILE A 37 9.08 -7.62 -3.09
CA ILE A 37 9.48 -8.91 -2.53
C ILE A 37 8.49 -9.36 -1.47
N LEU A 38 8.14 -8.48 -0.53
CA LEU A 38 7.21 -8.79 0.55
C LEU A 38 5.83 -9.20 0.01
N SER A 39 5.28 -8.40 -0.91
CA SER A 39 3.97 -8.68 -1.53
C SER A 39 3.98 -10.01 -2.31
N THR A 40 5.08 -10.31 -3.01
CA THR A 40 5.23 -11.59 -3.72
C THR A 40 5.30 -12.77 -2.76
N ILE A 41 6.06 -12.67 -1.66
CA ILE A 41 6.16 -13.72 -0.64
C ILE A 41 4.78 -13.97 0.01
N ILE A 42 4.07 -12.90 0.35
CA ILE A 42 2.72 -12.99 0.93
C ILE A 42 1.77 -13.65 -0.06
N GLY A 43 1.73 -13.22 -1.32
CA GLY A 43 0.90 -13.82 -2.36
C GLY A 43 1.15 -15.32 -2.51
N LEU A 44 2.41 -15.74 -2.58
CA LEU A 44 2.78 -17.16 -2.64
C LEU A 44 2.32 -17.96 -1.40
N SER A 45 2.45 -17.37 -0.21
CA SER A 45 2.03 -18.02 1.03
C SER A 45 0.51 -18.18 1.16
N LEU A 46 -0.25 -17.35 0.45
CA LEU A 46 -1.72 -17.36 0.44
C LEU A 46 -2.32 -18.20 -0.70
N GLY A 47 -1.48 -18.94 -1.41
CA GLY A 47 -1.91 -19.91 -2.41
C GLY A 47 -1.93 -19.40 -3.85
N GLU A 48 -1.25 -18.30 -4.14
CA GLU A 48 -0.96 -17.92 -5.52
C GLU A 48 -0.23 -19.06 -6.24
N ARG A 49 -0.79 -19.49 -7.37
CA ARG A 49 -0.35 -20.74 -8.05
C ARG A 49 1.04 -20.67 -8.64
N SER A 50 1.57 -19.46 -8.88
CA SER A 50 2.89 -19.30 -9.50
C SER A 50 3.59 -18.03 -9.00
N LEU A 51 4.93 -18.08 -8.98
CA LEU A 51 5.77 -16.92 -8.71
C LEU A 51 5.48 -15.77 -9.69
N THR A 52 5.25 -16.12 -10.97
CA THR A 52 4.93 -15.12 -12.01
C THR A 52 3.59 -14.46 -11.75
N GLY A 53 2.58 -15.19 -11.28
CA GLY A 53 1.26 -14.64 -10.90
C GLY A 53 1.38 -13.68 -9.71
N ALA A 54 2.00 -14.11 -8.62
CA ALA A 54 2.20 -13.29 -7.43
C ALA A 54 3.00 -12.01 -7.74
N LEU A 55 4.10 -12.13 -8.50
CA LEU A 55 4.92 -10.99 -8.88
C LEU A 55 4.19 -10.04 -9.82
N SER A 56 3.49 -10.56 -10.85
CA SER A 56 2.74 -9.71 -11.78
C SER A 56 1.60 -8.96 -11.08
N GLY A 57 0.89 -9.59 -10.16
CA GLY A 57 -0.12 -8.94 -9.33
C GLY A 57 0.46 -7.80 -8.49
N ALA A 58 1.57 -8.05 -7.79
CA ALA A 58 2.27 -7.03 -6.99
C ALA A 58 2.76 -5.85 -7.86
N VAL A 59 3.36 -6.13 -9.02
CA VAL A 59 3.84 -5.10 -9.94
C VAL A 59 2.68 -4.26 -10.49
N VAL A 60 1.58 -4.89 -10.92
CA VAL A 60 0.41 -4.19 -11.46
C VAL A 60 -0.23 -3.31 -10.40
N ALA A 61 -0.48 -3.83 -9.20
CA ALA A 61 -1.04 -3.04 -8.10
C ALA A 61 -0.18 -1.82 -7.79
N THR A 62 1.13 -2.02 -7.65
CA THR A 62 2.08 -0.95 -7.35
C THR A 62 2.18 0.07 -8.49
N ALA A 63 2.16 -0.38 -9.76
CA ALA A 63 2.19 0.51 -10.93
C ALA A 63 0.92 1.38 -11.03
N VAL A 64 -0.25 0.83 -10.73
CA VAL A 64 -1.51 1.58 -10.69
C VAL A 64 -1.47 2.63 -9.59
N LEU A 65 -1.01 2.28 -8.39
CA LEU A 65 -0.86 3.23 -7.28
C LEU A 65 0.15 4.33 -7.59
N ALA A 66 1.31 3.97 -8.17
CA ALA A 66 2.35 4.92 -8.56
C ALA A 66 1.85 5.90 -9.63
N SER A 67 1.24 5.37 -10.71
CA SER A 67 0.74 6.19 -11.81
C SER A 67 -0.42 7.08 -11.38
N GLY A 68 -1.34 6.57 -10.56
CA GLY A 68 -2.45 7.34 -10.01
C GLY A 68 -1.98 8.46 -9.08
N LEU A 69 -1.05 8.18 -8.16
CA LEU A 69 -0.44 9.19 -7.30
C LEU A 69 0.30 10.25 -8.12
N TRP A 70 1.13 9.81 -9.09
CA TRP A 70 1.87 10.73 -9.96
C TRP A 70 0.92 11.63 -10.76
N PHE A 71 -0.14 11.06 -11.33
CA PHE A 71 -1.13 11.80 -12.10
C PHE A 71 -1.83 12.89 -11.26
N VAL A 72 -2.27 12.54 -10.05
CA VAL A 72 -2.95 13.51 -9.16
C VAL A 72 -1.99 14.61 -8.70
N LEU A 73 -0.72 14.26 -8.39
CA LEU A 73 0.31 15.25 -8.05
C LEU A 73 0.65 16.16 -9.25
N MET A 74 0.66 15.61 -10.47
CA MET A 74 0.88 16.37 -11.70
C MET A 74 -0.22 17.39 -11.94
N LEU A 75 -1.50 17.01 -11.76
CA LEU A 75 -2.64 17.92 -11.90
C LEU A 75 -2.58 19.10 -10.90
N ARG A 76 -1.87 18.91 -9.79
CA ARG A 76 -1.68 19.95 -8.75
C ARG A 76 -0.35 20.68 -8.87
N GLY A 77 0.50 20.34 -9.84
CA GLY A 77 1.85 20.91 -9.97
C GLY A 77 2.81 20.52 -8.83
N LEU A 78 2.57 19.40 -8.14
CA LEU A 78 3.30 18.96 -6.95
C LEU A 78 4.14 17.70 -7.22
N THR A 79 4.57 17.48 -8.46
CA THR A 79 5.33 16.27 -8.87
C THR A 79 6.64 16.07 -8.09
N ALA A 80 7.26 17.17 -7.61
CA ALA A 80 8.44 17.08 -6.76
C ALA A 80 8.22 16.32 -5.44
N ARG A 81 6.97 16.21 -4.96
CA ARG A 81 6.61 15.46 -3.75
C ARG A 81 6.39 13.98 -4.00
N PHE A 82 6.42 13.53 -5.26
CA PHE A 82 6.13 12.14 -5.61
C PHE A 82 7.04 11.15 -4.88
N PRO A 83 8.40 11.28 -4.88
CA PRO A 83 9.26 10.28 -4.22
C PRO A 83 8.96 10.11 -2.73
N GLN A 84 8.73 11.21 -2.01
CA GLN A 84 8.41 11.17 -0.58
C GLN A 84 7.05 10.54 -0.31
N SER A 85 6.03 10.95 -1.06
CA SER A 85 4.66 10.45 -0.88
C SER A 85 4.54 8.98 -1.26
N PHE A 86 5.20 8.57 -2.34
CA PHE A 86 5.20 7.19 -2.79
C PHE A 86 5.98 6.29 -1.83
N SER A 87 7.15 6.72 -1.35
CA SER A 87 7.89 5.99 -0.31
C SER A 87 7.09 5.85 0.98
N ALA A 88 6.33 6.88 1.38
CA ALA A 88 5.46 6.81 2.54
C ALA A 88 4.37 5.74 2.37
N LEU A 89 3.71 5.69 1.20
CA LEU A 89 2.72 4.67 0.88
C LEU A 89 3.31 3.26 0.93
N LEU A 90 4.47 3.05 0.30
CA LEU A 90 5.13 1.74 0.28
C LEU A 90 5.60 1.30 1.67
N CYS A 91 6.13 2.23 2.49
CA CYS A 91 6.55 1.91 3.86
C CYS A 91 5.35 1.53 4.75
N THR A 92 4.25 2.27 4.66
CA THR A 92 3.04 1.95 5.44
C THR A 92 2.38 0.68 4.96
N ASP A 93 2.35 0.44 3.66
CA ASP A 93 1.86 -0.79 3.05
C ASP A 93 2.65 -2.00 3.53
N ALA A 94 4.00 -1.93 3.52
CA ALA A 94 4.85 -3.02 4.01
C ALA A 94 4.60 -3.34 5.50
N VAL A 95 4.43 -2.33 6.36
CA VAL A 95 4.15 -2.53 7.79
C VAL A 95 2.79 -3.21 7.98
N LEU A 96 1.76 -2.74 7.27
CA LEU A 96 0.42 -3.30 7.39
C LEU A 96 0.33 -4.69 6.77
N SER A 97 1.01 -4.95 5.66
CA SER A 97 1.12 -6.28 5.06
C SER A 97 1.77 -7.28 6.03
N CYS A 98 2.82 -6.87 6.76
CA CYS A 98 3.40 -7.70 7.82
C CYS A 98 2.42 -7.98 8.97
N ALA A 99 1.53 -7.04 9.31
CA ALA A 99 0.52 -7.23 10.34
C ALA A 99 -0.67 -8.08 9.84
N GLN A 100 -1.02 -7.95 8.58
CA GLN A 100 -2.12 -8.69 7.93
C GLN A 100 -1.76 -10.15 7.65
N TRP A 101 -0.52 -10.41 7.27
CA TRP A 101 -0.06 -11.74 6.89
C TRP A 101 -0.39 -12.83 7.91
N PRO A 102 -0.08 -12.73 9.22
CA PRO A 102 -0.46 -13.75 10.19
C PRO A 102 -1.98 -13.92 10.34
N VAL A 103 -2.77 -12.87 10.15
CA VAL A 103 -4.24 -12.95 10.17
C VAL A 103 -4.74 -13.81 9.01
N LEU A 104 -4.19 -13.61 7.81
CA LEU A 104 -4.53 -14.39 6.62
C LEU A 104 -4.07 -15.85 6.73
N LEU A 105 -2.88 -16.10 7.26
CA LEU A 105 -2.38 -17.47 7.48
C LEU A 105 -3.19 -18.26 8.53
N ALA A 106 -3.75 -17.55 9.51
CA ALA A 106 -4.60 -18.18 10.53
C ALA A 106 -6.04 -18.44 10.06
N TRP A 107 -6.36 -18.08 8.80
CA TRP A 107 -7.72 -18.26 8.28
C TRP A 107 -8.04 -19.73 8.11
N PRO A 108 -9.15 -20.23 8.69
CA PRO A 108 -9.52 -21.64 8.57
C PRO A 108 -9.98 -21.97 7.15
N GLU A 109 -9.55 -23.13 6.61
CA GLU A 109 -9.93 -23.60 5.28
C GLU A 109 -11.44 -23.85 5.15
N ASN A 110 -12.09 -24.29 6.24
CA ASN A 110 -13.50 -24.65 6.27
C ASN A 110 -14.20 -23.94 7.43
N GLY A 111 -14.66 -22.71 7.21
CA GLY A 111 -15.46 -22.04 8.22
C GLY A 111 -15.31 -20.53 8.26
N THR A 112 -16.15 -19.91 9.10
CA THR A 112 -16.08 -18.48 9.40
C THR A 112 -15.32 -18.27 10.70
N ALA A 113 -14.36 -17.35 10.68
CA ALA A 113 -13.61 -16.91 11.87
C ALA A 113 -13.96 -15.45 12.17
N PRO A 114 -15.02 -15.16 12.92
CA PRO A 114 -15.50 -13.79 13.12
C PRO A 114 -14.45 -12.83 13.66
N LEU A 115 -13.58 -13.31 14.55
CA LEU A 115 -12.49 -12.49 15.10
C LEU A 115 -11.42 -12.16 14.03
N LEU A 116 -11.07 -13.10 13.17
CA LEU A 116 -10.12 -12.86 12.07
C LEU A 116 -10.74 -11.92 11.03
N MET A 117 -12.02 -12.11 10.72
CA MET A 117 -12.77 -11.21 9.84
C MET A 117 -12.80 -9.77 10.39
N LEU A 118 -13.02 -9.60 11.69
CA LEU A 118 -12.99 -8.29 12.33
C LEU A 118 -11.59 -7.68 12.30
N ALA A 119 -10.54 -8.49 12.53
CA ALA A 119 -9.15 -8.05 12.45
C ALA A 119 -8.79 -7.61 11.02
N GLU A 120 -9.18 -8.37 10.00
CA GLU A 120 -8.94 -8.06 8.58
C GLU A 120 -9.63 -6.76 8.18
N VAL A 121 -10.92 -6.60 8.52
CA VAL A 121 -11.66 -5.35 8.26
C VAL A 121 -11.01 -4.18 8.99
N GLY A 122 -10.56 -4.37 10.23
CA GLY A 122 -9.86 -3.35 11.01
C GLY A 122 -8.55 -2.91 10.34
N LEU A 123 -7.74 -3.86 9.88
CA LEU A 123 -6.50 -3.58 9.15
C LEU A 123 -6.75 -2.89 7.82
N MET A 124 -7.78 -3.31 7.08
CA MET A 124 -8.17 -2.69 5.81
C MET A 124 -8.63 -1.23 6.02
N VAL A 125 -9.43 -0.97 7.03
CA VAL A 125 -9.85 0.40 7.40
C VAL A 125 -8.64 1.25 7.80
N TRP A 126 -7.73 0.68 8.59
CA TRP A 126 -6.50 1.37 8.98
C TRP A 126 -5.61 1.69 7.78
N TRP A 127 -5.43 0.71 6.87
CA TRP A 127 -4.71 0.90 5.62
C TRP A 127 -5.31 2.05 4.79
N LEU A 128 -6.63 2.03 4.58
CA LEU A 128 -7.34 3.07 3.82
C LEU A 128 -7.22 4.45 4.49
N ALA A 129 -7.32 4.51 5.81
CA ALA A 129 -7.17 5.74 6.58
C ALA A 129 -5.75 6.33 6.46
N LEU A 130 -4.71 5.49 6.50
CA LEU A 130 -3.31 5.89 6.28
C LEU A 130 -3.09 6.39 4.85
N PHE A 131 -3.63 5.67 3.87
CA PHE A 131 -3.54 6.06 2.47
C PHE A 131 -4.19 7.44 2.25
N ALA A 132 -5.40 7.63 2.77
CA ALA A 132 -6.11 8.91 2.73
C ALA A 132 -5.33 10.03 3.43
N PHE A 133 -4.72 9.74 4.60
CA PHE A 133 -3.90 10.69 5.33
C PHE A 133 -2.68 11.12 4.53
N ILE A 134 -1.94 10.17 3.94
CA ILE A 134 -0.75 10.46 3.13
C ILE A 134 -1.14 11.30 1.90
N LEU A 135 -2.21 10.93 1.17
CA LEU A 135 -2.71 11.68 0.02
C LEU A 135 -3.15 13.09 0.41
N SER A 136 -3.89 13.25 1.50
CA SER A 136 -4.34 14.56 1.95
C SER A 136 -3.17 15.50 2.27
N ARG A 137 -2.11 14.98 2.89
CA ARG A 137 -0.89 15.72 3.19
C ARG A 137 -0.06 16.03 1.95
N ALA A 138 0.11 15.05 1.06
CA ALA A 138 0.86 15.21 -0.19
C ALA A 138 0.26 16.28 -1.10
N LEU A 139 -1.07 16.31 -1.20
CA LEU A 139 -1.82 17.20 -2.08
C LEU A 139 -2.23 18.53 -1.42
N GLY A 140 -2.10 18.66 -0.11
CA GLY A 140 -2.59 19.82 0.63
C GLY A 140 -4.12 19.97 0.59
N VAL A 141 -4.85 18.85 0.55
CA VAL A 141 -6.33 18.82 0.50
C VAL A 141 -6.92 18.36 1.84
N GLY A 142 -8.22 18.60 2.02
CA GLY A 142 -8.92 18.11 3.19
C GLY A 142 -8.96 16.57 3.24
N ARG A 143 -9.07 16.00 4.45
CA ARG A 143 -9.08 14.54 4.68
C ARG A 143 -10.15 13.82 3.85
N THR A 144 -11.34 14.41 3.72
CA THR A 144 -12.44 13.86 2.93
C THR A 144 -12.04 13.62 1.46
N HIS A 145 -11.40 14.61 0.83
CA HIS A 145 -10.92 14.47 -0.55
C HIS A 145 -9.81 13.41 -0.65
N GLY A 146 -8.90 13.36 0.35
CA GLY A 146 -7.90 12.31 0.45
C GLY A 146 -8.52 10.91 0.54
N THR A 147 -9.61 10.74 1.28
CA THR A 147 -10.32 9.46 1.42
C THR A 147 -10.95 9.01 0.10
N PHE A 148 -11.65 9.91 -0.61
CA PHE A 148 -12.21 9.56 -1.91
C PHE A 148 -11.16 9.18 -2.94
N LEU A 149 -10.03 9.90 -2.96
CA LEU A 149 -8.91 9.56 -3.83
C LEU A 149 -8.28 8.22 -3.47
N ALA A 150 -8.07 7.96 -2.18
CA ALA A 150 -7.53 6.69 -1.70
C ALA A 150 -8.42 5.52 -2.09
N LEU A 151 -9.74 5.65 -1.89
CA LEU A 151 -10.72 4.63 -2.25
C LEU A 151 -10.74 4.41 -3.78
N GLY A 152 -10.74 5.48 -4.57
CA GLY A 152 -10.70 5.38 -6.02
C GLY A 152 -9.45 4.66 -6.54
N LEU A 153 -8.26 5.01 -6.02
CA LEU A 153 -7.02 4.36 -6.40
C LEU A 153 -6.96 2.89 -5.94
N PHE A 154 -7.49 2.59 -4.76
CA PHE A 154 -7.61 1.22 -4.25
C PHE A 154 -8.49 0.37 -5.18
N LEU A 155 -9.67 0.85 -5.54
CA LEU A 155 -10.58 0.13 -6.44
C LEU A 155 -9.97 -0.08 -7.81
N LEU A 156 -9.30 0.93 -8.37
CA LEU A 156 -8.58 0.80 -9.64
C LEU A 156 -7.47 -0.24 -9.58
N ALA A 157 -6.68 -0.24 -8.50
CA ALA A 157 -5.62 -1.23 -8.30
C ALA A 157 -6.20 -2.65 -8.19
N ALA A 158 -7.27 -2.83 -7.40
CA ALA A 158 -7.95 -4.12 -7.24
C ALA A 158 -8.51 -4.63 -8.57
N MET A 159 -9.19 -3.78 -9.36
CA MET A 159 -9.72 -4.16 -10.68
C MET A 159 -8.61 -4.53 -11.66
N ALA A 160 -7.53 -3.75 -11.70
CA ALA A 160 -6.39 -4.02 -12.57
C ALA A 160 -5.69 -5.34 -12.21
N THR A 161 -5.49 -5.61 -10.92
CA THR A 161 -4.90 -6.87 -10.45
C THR A 161 -5.79 -8.06 -10.80
N GLN A 162 -7.10 -7.97 -10.58
CA GLN A 162 -8.03 -9.03 -10.94
C GLN A 162 -8.06 -9.31 -12.46
N SER A 163 -7.95 -8.27 -13.30
CA SER A 163 -7.92 -8.46 -14.76
C SER A 163 -6.67 -9.21 -15.22
N VAL A 164 -5.55 -9.05 -14.53
CA VAL A 164 -4.29 -9.75 -14.83
C VAL A 164 -4.31 -11.19 -14.30
N LEU A 165 -4.78 -11.39 -13.08
CA LEU A 165 -4.84 -12.73 -12.46
C LEU A 165 -6.01 -13.57 -12.99
N GLY A 166 -7.15 -12.97 -13.29
CA GLY A 166 -8.33 -13.65 -13.84
C GLY A 166 -8.26 -13.97 -15.34
N GLY A 167 -7.31 -13.40 -16.05
CA GLY A 167 -7.07 -13.66 -17.47
C GLY A 167 -6.00 -14.72 -17.77
N ALA A 168 -5.38 -15.29 -16.74
CA ALA A 168 -4.46 -16.42 -16.91
C ALA A 168 -5.26 -17.73 -16.99
N PRO A 169 -5.18 -18.50 -18.11
CA PRO A 169 -5.85 -19.78 -18.26
C PRO A 169 -5.29 -20.88 -17.36
#